data_64f7bd185137bce7749d8a31844ecaa2
#
_entry.id   64f7bd185137bce7749d8a31844ecaa2
#
_cell.length_a   1.000
_cell.length_b   1.000
_cell.length_c   1.000
_cell.angle_alpha   90.00
_cell.angle_beta   90.00
_cell.angle_gamma   90.00
#
_symmetry.space_group_name_H-M   'P 1'
#
loop_
_entity.id
_entity.type
_entity.pdbx_description
1 polymer ?
#
loop_
_entity_poly.entity_id
_entity_poly.type
_entity_poly.pdbx_seq_one_letter_code
_entity_poly.pdbx_strand_id
1 'polypeptide(L)'
;MQSYNIAVLPGDGIGPEVMAEAIKVLNKIQEKFGFKLNFNEFFVGGAAIDHCGCPLPAETLKGCEEADAILFGSVGGPKWTNLPPDQQPERGALLPLRKHFKLFCNLRPATLYKGLEKFCPLRADIAAKGFDMVVVRELTGGIYFGQPKGREGEGAQTKAFDTEVYYKYEIERIAHAAFDAATKRRKHLTSVDKANVLQASILWRETVTEVAKDYPEVTLEHIYIDNATMQLIKAPESFDVLLCSNIFGDIISDEAAMITGSMGMLPSASLNEEGFGLYEPAGGSAPDIAGKGIANPIAQILSAAMMLRYSFNLNDAADAIENAVQKVLANGHRTGDLADDSAPVSTAEMGTLIAEAI
;
A
#
# COMPACT_ATOMS: atom_id res chain seq x y z
N MET A 1 19.64 15.41 -18.34
CA MET A 1 18.27 15.10 -17.93
C MET A 1 18.33 13.79 -17.17
N GLN A 2 17.86 13.77 -15.94
CA GLN A 2 17.84 12.57 -15.11
C GLN A 2 16.82 11.58 -15.69
N SER A 3 17.16 10.30 -15.76
CA SER A 3 16.31 9.27 -16.39
C SER A 3 16.21 8.05 -15.48
N TYR A 4 15.01 7.47 -15.40
CA TYR A 4 14.72 6.31 -14.58
C TYR A 4 13.98 5.24 -15.38
N ASN A 5 14.30 3.97 -15.14
CA ASN A 5 13.66 2.81 -15.75
C ASN A 5 12.62 2.24 -14.79
N ILE A 6 11.39 2.12 -15.23
CA ILE A 6 10.27 1.62 -14.43
C ILE A 6 9.80 0.29 -14.99
N ALA A 7 9.81 -0.76 -14.17
CA ALA A 7 9.11 -1.99 -14.51
C ALA A 7 7.62 -1.79 -14.23
N VAL A 8 6.80 -1.83 -15.26
CA VAL A 8 5.35 -1.66 -15.17
C VAL A 8 4.70 -3.03 -15.21
N LEU A 9 3.97 -3.36 -14.16
CA LEU A 9 3.30 -4.64 -13.98
C LEU A 9 1.79 -4.40 -13.80
N PRO A 10 1.01 -4.26 -14.88
CA PRO A 10 -0.43 -3.94 -14.77
C PRO A 10 -1.22 -5.02 -14.03
N GLY A 11 -0.91 -6.31 -14.29
CA GLY A 11 -1.51 -7.46 -13.64
C GLY A 11 -2.94 -7.73 -14.08
N ASP A 12 -3.85 -7.94 -13.10
CA ASP A 12 -5.19 -8.49 -13.31
C ASP A 12 -6.30 -7.48 -13.01
N GLY A 13 -7.50 -7.80 -13.44
CA GLY A 13 -8.72 -7.07 -13.08
C GLY A 13 -8.70 -5.62 -13.54
N ILE A 14 -8.87 -4.68 -12.59
CA ILE A 14 -8.82 -3.24 -12.86
C ILE A 14 -7.39 -2.71 -13.05
N GLY A 15 -6.36 -3.51 -12.75
CA GLY A 15 -4.96 -3.10 -12.79
C GLY A 15 -4.56 -2.41 -14.09
N PRO A 16 -4.82 -2.97 -15.28
CA PRO A 16 -4.48 -2.32 -16.55
C PRO A 16 -5.13 -0.96 -16.76
N GLU A 17 -6.41 -0.78 -16.39
CA GLU A 17 -7.11 0.49 -16.59
C GLU A 17 -6.64 1.58 -15.63
N VAL A 18 -6.40 1.27 -14.36
CA VAL A 18 -5.89 2.27 -13.40
C VAL A 18 -4.40 2.59 -13.63
N MET A 19 -3.62 1.62 -14.12
CA MET A 19 -2.22 1.80 -14.51
C MET A 19 -2.07 2.77 -15.68
N ALA A 20 -2.94 2.67 -16.69
CA ALA A 20 -2.93 3.57 -17.83
C ALA A 20 -3.10 5.04 -17.39
N GLU A 21 -3.94 5.29 -16.38
CA GLU A 21 -4.16 6.63 -15.85
C GLU A 21 -2.97 7.14 -15.02
N ALA A 22 -2.32 6.27 -14.25
CA ALA A 22 -1.10 6.63 -13.54
C ALA A 22 0.03 6.99 -14.51
N ILE A 23 0.21 6.23 -15.59
CA ILE A 23 1.21 6.53 -16.63
C ILE A 23 0.88 7.85 -17.34
N LYS A 24 -0.40 8.15 -17.62
CA LYS A 24 -0.83 9.43 -18.17
C LYS A 24 -0.39 10.61 -17.29
N VAL A 25 -0.63 10.51 -15.98
CA VAL A 25 -0.22 11.53 -15.00
C VAL A 25 1.31 11.62 -14.91
N LEU A 26 2.03 10.49 -14.89
CA LEU A 26 3.50 10.47 -14.90
C LEU A 26 4.10 11.10 -16.17
N ASN A 27 3.47 10.90 -17.33
CA ASN A 27 3.90 11.55 -18.57
C ASN A 27 3.78 13.07 -18.47
N LYS A 28 2.68 13.57 -17.89
CA LYS A 28 2.47 15.01 -17.68
C LYS A 28 3.49 15.60 -16.70
N ILE A 29 3.77 14.88 -15.61
CA ILE A 29 4.68 15.39 -14.57
C ILE A 29 6.14 15.42 -15.05
N GLN A 30 6.61 14.39 -15.81
CA GLN A 30 7.97 14.38 -16.33
C GLN A 30 8.23 15.53 -17.32
N GLU A 31 7.23 15.91 -18.13
CA GLU A 31 7.30 17.08 -19.01
C GLU A 31 7.47 18.39 -18.22
N LYS A 32 6.66 18.54 -17.14
CA LYS A 32 6.66 19.76 -16.31
C LYS A 32 7.95 19.93 -15.51
N PHE A 33 8.52 18.86 -14.97
CA PHE A 33 9.68 18.91 -14.07
C PHE A 33 11.03 18.55 -14.75
N GLY A 34 11.03 18.14 -16.03
CA GLY A 34 12.23 17.98 -16.82
C GLY A 34 13.09 16.76 -16.47
N PHE A 35 12.49 15.65 -16.09
CA PHE A 35 13.12 14.34 -15.97
C PHE A 35 12.54 13.36 -17.01
N LYS A 36 13.02 12.12 -17.07
CA LYS A 36 12.54 11.10 -18.00
C LYS A 36 12.24 9.79 -17.29
N LEU A 37 11.05 9.23 -17.54
CA LEU A 37 10.66 7.89 -17.13
C LEU A 37 10.57 6.98 -18.35
N ASN A 38 11.27 5.85 -18.32
CA ASN A 38 11.21 4.82 -19.34
C ASN A 38 10.35 3.67 -18.77
N PHE A 39 9.18 3.46 -19.34
CA PHE A 39 8.24 2.43 -18.90
C PHE A 39 8.46 1.14 -19.68
N ASN A 40 8.76 0.05 -18.98
CA ASN A 40 8.92 -1.28 -19.55
C ASN A 40 7.83 -2.18 -18.95
N GLU A 41 6.88 -2.62 -19.77
CA GLU A 41 5.73 -3.41 -19.33
C GLU A 41 6.02 -4.90 -19.39
N PHE A 42 5.59 -5.64 -18.34
CA PHE A 42 5.76 -7.08 -18.22
C PHE A 42 4.49 -7.73 -17.69
N PHE A 43 4.27 -9.00 -18.05
CA PHE A 43 3.18 -9.80 -17.52
C PHE A 43 3.44 -10.25 -16.09
N VAL A 44 2.40 -10.22 -15.25
CA VAL A 44 2.45 -10.68 -13.86
C VAL A 44 1.08 -11.23 -13.44
N GLY A 45 1.05 -12.09 -12.44
CA GLY A 45 -0.18 -12.59 -11.85
C GLY A 45 -0.97 -13.52 -12.76
N GLY A 46 -2.27 -13.39 -12.76
CA GLY A 46 -3.18 -14.18 -13.58
C GLY A 46 -3.01 -13.94 -15.07
N ALA A 47 -2.73 -12.70 -15.47
CA ALA A 47 -2.41 -12.35 -16.86
C ALA A 47 -1.16 -13.10 -17.36
N ALA A 48 -0.13 -13.26 -16.51
CA ALA A 48 1.04 -14.06 -16.84
C ALA A 48 0.73 -15.55 -16.89
N ILE A 49 -0.09 -16.09 -15.98
CA ILE A 49 -0.54 -17.49 -16.03
C ILE A 49 -1.25 -17.76 -17.35
N ASP A 50 -2.14 -16.89 -17.79
CA ASP A 50 -2.87 -17.03 -19.06
C ASP A 50 -1.95 -16.93 -20.27
N HIS A 51 -0.89 -16.12 -20.20
CA HIS A 51 0.05 -15.91 -21.29
C HIS A 51 1.09 -17.04 -21.41
N CYS A 52 1.71 -17.45 -20.30
CA CYS A 52 2.85 -18.38 -20.33
C CYS A 52 2.80 -19.48 -19.26
N GLY A 53 1.71 -19.61 -18.50
CA GLY A 53 1.48 -20.71 -17.54
C GLY A 53 2.14 -20.52 -16.17
N CYS A 54 2.73 -19.37 -15.87
CA CYS A 54 3.31 -19.10 -14.55
C CYS A 54 3.01 -17.65 -14.09
N PRO A 55 2.82 -17.40 -12.77
CA PRO A 55 2.41 -16.09 -12.26
C PRO A 55 3.53 -15.04 -12.27
N LEU A 56 4.79 -15.46 -12.25
CA LEU A 56 5.97 -14.58 -12.31
C LEU A 56 6.97 -15.15 -13.33
N PRO A 57 6.90 -14.73 -14.60
CA PRO A 57 7.85 -15.15 -15.63
C PRO A 57 9.28 -14.70 -15.30
N ALA A 58 10.28 -15.47 -15.72
CA ALA A 58 11.69 -15.12 -15.53
C ALA A 58 12.07 -13.80 -16.22
N GLU A 59 11.45 -13.49 -17.36
CA GLU A 59 11.60 -12.21 -18.07
C GLU A 59 11.10 -11.04 -17.22
N THR A 60 9.95 -11.19 -16.57
CA THR A 60 9.38 -10.18 -15.67
C THR A 60 10.31 -9.92 -14.49
N LEU A 61 10.79 -10.98 -13.83
CA LEU A 61 11.71 -10.83 -12.70
C LEU A 61 12.99 -10.12 -13.14
N LYS A 62 13.57 -10.51 -14.29
CA LYS A 62 14.75 -9.85 -14.86
C LYS A 62 14.49 -8.39 -15.19
N GLY A 63 13.34 -8.07 -15.79
CA GLY A 63 12.96 -6.68 -16.06
C GLY A 63 12.82 -5.83 -14.81
N CYS A 64 12.34 -6.42 -13.70
CA CYS A 64 12.30 -5.77 -12.40
C CYS A 64 13.71 -5.56 -11.80
N GLU A 65 14.65 -6.51 -12.00
CA GLU A 65 16.05 -6.37 -11.56
C GLU A 65 16.81 -5.27 -12.32
N GLU A 66 16.45 -5.01 -13.57
CA GLU A 66 17.04 -3.97 -14.41
C GLU A 66 16.39 -2.58 -14.25
N ALA A 67 15.30 -2.51 -13.49
CA ALA A 67 14.55 -1.27 -13.24
C ALA A 67 15.02 -0.54 -11.96
N ASP A 68 14.75 0.76 -11.91
CA ASP A 68 14.99 1.59 -10.72
C ASP A 68 13.84 1.52 -9.70
N ALA A 69 12.64 1.12 -10.16
CA ALA A 69 11.46 0.87 -9.33
C ALA A 69 10.43 0.01 -10.07
N ILE A 70 9.50 -0.59 -9.31
CA ILE A 70 8.36 -1.36 -9.84
C ILE A 70 7.08 -0.57 -9.61
N LEU A 71 6.34 -0.28 -10.69
CA LEU A 71 4.97 0.22 -10.61
C LEU A 71 4.03 -0.96 -10.91
N PHE A 72 3.27 -1.35 -9.88
CA PHE A 72 2.45 -2.56 -9.86
C PHE A 72 0.96 -2.19 -9.80
N GLY A 73 0.13 -2.87 -10.59
CA GLY A 73 -1.32 -2.65 -10.57
C GLY A 73 -2.00 -3.51 -9.50
N SER A 74 -2.53 -4.64 -9.93
CA SER A 74 -3.19 -5.59 -9.03
C SER A 74 -3.06 -7.01 -9.54
N VAL A 75 -3.15 -8.00 -8.65
CA VAL A 75 -3.15 -9.41 -9.03
C VAL A 75 -4.25 -10.17 -8.31
N GLY A 76 -4.66 -11.29 -8.92
CA GLY A 76 -5.65 -12.19 -8.35
C GLY A 76 -7.01 -12.12 -9.04
N GLY A 77 -7.83 -13.11 -8.73
CA GLY A 77 -9.19 -13.23 -9.24
C GLY A 77 -9.74 -14.65 -9.10
N PRO A 78 -11.06 -14.83 -9.22
CA PRO A 78 -11.72 -16.12 -8.99
C PRO A 78 -11.27 -17.21 -9.96
N LYS A 79 -10.76 -16.84 -11.14
CA LYS A 79 -10.32 -17.78 -12.19
C LYS A 79 -9.20 -18.71 -11.74
N TRP A 80 -8.31 -18.25 -10.87
CA TRP A 80 -7.07 -18.95 -10.48
C TRP A 80 -7.10 -19.50 -9.06
N THR A 81 -8.21 -19.40 -8.33
CA THR A 81 -8.33 -19.85 -6.93
C THR A 81 -8.16 -21.36 -6.74
N ASN A 82 -8.42 -22.17 -7.79
CA ASN A 82 -8.28 -23.62 -7.76
C ASN A 82 -6.86 -24.12 -8.07
N LEU A 83 -5.92 -23.22 -8.41
CA LEU A 83 -4.53 -23.59 -8.62
C LEU A 83 -3.83 -23.91 -7.28
N PRO A 84 -2.75 -24.71 -7.32
CA PRO A 84 -1.89 -24.88 -6.14
C PRO A 84 -1.48 -23.52 -5.56
N PRO A 85 -1.36 -23.40 -4.22
CA PRO A 85 -1.13 -22.11 -3.56
C PRO A 85 0.07 -21.33 -4.10
N ASP A 86 1.15 -21.97 -4.46
CA ASP A 86 2.37 -21.40 -5.04
C ASP A 86 2.24 -20.97 -6.50
N GLN A 87 1.17 -21.37 -7.15
CA GLN A 87 0.82 -21.00 -8.53
C GLN A 87 -0.31 -19.96 -8.59
N GLN A 88 -0.88 -19.58 -7.45
CA GLN A 88 -1.88 -18.52 -7.40
C GLN A 88 -1.21 -17.14 -7.57
N PRO A 89 -1.89 -16.15 -8.18
CA PRO A 89 -1.29 -14.84 -8.52
C PRO A 89 -0.57 -14.15 -7.38
N GLU A 90 -1.18 -14.00 -6.20
CA GLU A 90 -0.59 -13.31 -5.05
C GLU A 90 0.62 -14.08 -4.49
N ARG A 91 0.44 -15.40 -4.26
CA ARG A 91 1.47 -16.24 -3.65
C ARG A 91 2.61 -16.57 -4.60
N GLY A 92 2.32 -16.66 -5.89
CA GLY A 92 3.28 -17.01 -6.92
C GLY A 92 3.99 -15.83 -7.56
N ALA A 93 3.49 -14.59 -7.39
CA ALA A 93 4.12 -13.39 -7.95
C ALA A 93 4.43 -12.32 -6.90
N LEU A 94 3.42 -11.75 -6.23
CA LEU A 94 3.62 -10.59 -5.35
C LEU A 94 4.51 -10.93 -4.15
N LEU A 95 4.24 -12.03 -3.44
CA LEU A 95 5.07 -12.43 -2.29
C LEU A 95 6.52 -12.78 -2.68
N PRO A 96 6.78 -13.51 -3.79
CA PRO A 96 8.13 -13.70 -4.31
C PRO A 96 8.85 -12.40 -4.66
N LEU A 97 8.20 -11.41 -5.33
CA LEU A 97 8.80 -10.10 -5.62
C LEU A 97 9.19 -9.37 -4.34
N ARG A 98 8.30 -9.28 -3.36
CA ARG A 98 8.59 -8.66 -2.06
C ARG A 98 9.79 -9.29 -1.36
N LYS A 99 9.88 -10.62 -1.39
CA LYS A 99 10.99 -11.37 -0.82
C LYS A 99 12.30 -11.16 -1.59
N HIS A 100 12.24 -11.24 -2.93
CA HIS A 100 13.41 -11.10 -3.81
C HIS A 100 14.10 -9.75 -3.64
N PHE A 101 13.32 -8.67 -3.64
CA PHE A 101 13.81 -7.30 -3.48
C PHE A 101 13.94 -6.86 -2.01
N LYS A 102 13.70 -7.76 -1.03
CA LYS A 102 13.78 -7.49 0.42
C LYS A 102 12.92 -6.29 0.85
N LEU A 103 11.73 -6.15 0.30
CA LEU A 103 10.82 -5.04 0.56
C LEU A 103 10.17 -5.21 1.94
N PHE A 104 10.84 -4.76 2.98
CA PHE A 104 10.44 -4.98 4.36
C PHE A 104 9.51 -3.91 4.92
N CYS A 105 9.57 -2.68 4.38
CA CYS A 105 8.82 -1.54 4.87
C CYS A 105 7.66 -1.22 3.93
N ASN A 106 6.42 -1.48 4.35
CA ASN A 106 5.24 -1.12 3.59
C ASN A 106 4.58 0.12 4.20
N LEU A 107 4.52 1.19 3.42
CA LEU A 107 3.89 2.46 3.79
C LEU A 107 2.50 2.53 3.17
N ARG A 108 1.47 2.74 3.98
CA ARG A 108 0.06 2.89 3.57
C ARG A 108 -0.52 4.17 4.18
N PRO A 109 -0.42 5.32 3.48
CA PRO A 109 -1.05 6.55 3.94
C PRO A 109 -2.57 6.46 3.86
N ALA A 110 -3.27 6.95 4.87
CA ALA A 110 -4.72 7.05 4.92
C ALA A 110 -5.11 8.48 5.31
N THR A 111 -5.61 9.23 4.35
CA THR A 111 -5.97 10.64 4.50
C THR A 111 -7.42 10.85 4.12
N LEU A 112 -8.21 11.48 4.98
CA LEU A 112 -9.54 11.95 4.63
C LEU A 112 -9.42 13.30 3.94
N TYR A 113 -9.56 13.30 2.61
CA TYR A 113 -9.46 14.51 1.81
C TYR A 113 -10.63 15.45 2.06
N LYS A 114 -10.35 16.74 2.08
CA LYS A 114 -11.37 17.77 2.25
C LYS A 114 -12.46 17.67 1.16
N GLY A 115 -13.70 17.63 1.59
CA GLY A 115 -14.89 17.46 0.72
C GLY A 115 -15.30 16.00 0.55
N LEU A 116 -14.59 15.05 1.17
CA LEU A 116 -14.96 13.64 1.22
C LEU A 116 -15.55 13.20 2.57
N GLU A 117 -15.73 14.13 3.53
CA GLU A 117 -16.20 13.82 4.89
C GLU A 117 -17.56 13.09 4.88
N LYS A 118 -18.42 13.39 3.91
CA LYS A 118 -19.74 12.74 3.77
C LYS A 118 -19.68 11.28 3.29
N PHE A 119 -18.56 10.83 2.71
CA PHE A 119 -18.34 9.45 2.29
C PHE A 119 -17.63 8.64 3.35
N CYS A 120 -17.05 9.32 4.35
CA CYS A 120 -16.48 8.67 5.52
C CYS A 120 -17.59 7.95 6.31
N PRO A 121 -17.47 6.64 6.59
CA PRO A 121 -18.50 5.88 7.30
C PRO A 121 -18.61 6.22 8.78
N LEU A 122 -17.70 7.05 9.29
CA LEU A 122 -17.70 7.48 10.67
C LEU A 122 -18.81 8.52 10.95
N ARG A 123 -19.12 8.74 12.22
CA ARG A 123 -20.02 9.82 12.63
C ARG A 123 -19.53 11.15 12.07
N ALA A 124 -20.47 11.99 11.66
CA ALA A 124 -20.17 13.28 11.02
C ALA A 124 -19.28 14.21 11.88
N ASP A 125 -19.44 14.19 13.21
CA ASP A 125 -18.64 14.97 14.14
C ASP A 125 -17.18 14.47 14.28
N ILE A 126 -16.91 13.19 13.96
CA ILE A 126 -15.58 12.61 13.88
C ILE A 126 -14.97 12.91 12.51
N ALA A 127 -15.70 12.62 11.43
CA ALA A 127 -15.25 12.88 10.07
C ALA A 127 -14.91 14.37 9.82
N ALA A 128 -15.69 15.30 10.41
CA ALA A 128 -15.46 16.75 10.29
C ALA A 128 -14.11 17.22 10.84
N LYS A 129 -13.45 16.46 11.73
CA LYS A 129 -12.10 16.78 12.22
C LYS A 129 -11.01 16.47 11.18
N GLY A 130 -11.33 15.58 10.22
CA GLY A 130 -10.34 15.03 9.31
C GLY A 130 -9.31 14.15 10.00
N PHE A 131 -8.55 13.41 9.22
CA PHE A 131 -7.39 12.67 9.69
C PHE A 131 -6.38 12.48 8.55
N ASP A 132 -5.14 12.35 8.93
CA ASP A 132 -4.02 12.06 8.05
C ASP A 132 -3.03 11.20 8.83
N MET A 133 -2.94 9.92 8.49
CA MET A 133 -2.08 8.95 9.16
C MET A 133 -1.33 8.11 8.14
N VAL A 134 -0.24 7.48 8.55
CA VAL A 134 0.46 6.47 7.77
C VAL A 134 0.65 5.21 8.59
N VAL A 135 0.25 4.08 8.02
CA VAL A 135 0.56 2.76 8.57
C VAL A 135 1.91 2.31 8.02
N VAL A 136 2.85 2.05 8.90
CA VAL A 136 4.17 1.47 8.60
C VAL A 136 4.11 -0.01 9.00
N ARG A 137 3.94 -0.88 8.01
CA ARG A 137 3.78 -2.32 8.17
C ARG A 137 5.09 -3.03 7.87
N GLU A 138 5.56 -3.86 8.80
CA GLU A 138 6.62 -4.82 8.50
C GLU A 138 6.07 -5.87 7.52
N LEU A 139 6.81 -6.20 6.45
CA LEU A 139 6.23 -6.94 5.32
C LEU A 139 6.90 -8.31 5.06
N THR A 140 8.04 -8.61 5.68
CA THR A 140 8.86 -9.78 5.35
C THR A 140 9.00 -10.80 6.47
N GLY A 141 8.49 -10.49 7.66
CA GLY A 141 8.47 -11.36 8.83
C GLY A 141 7.06 -11.78 9.27
N GLY A 142 6.98 -12.22 10.51
CA GLY A 142 5.74 -12.56 11.19
C GLY A 142 5.07 -13.84 10.70
N ILE A 143 3.77 -13.95 10.95
CA ILE A 143 2.98 -15.17 10.71
C ILE A 143 2.88 -15.55 9.22
N TYR A 144 3.05 -14.60 8.29
CA TYR A 144 2.99 -14.87 6.85
C TYR A 144 4.20 -15.66 6.36
N PHE A 145 5.36 -15.52 7.01
CA PHE A 145 6.63 -16.14 6.60
C PHE A 145 7.19 -17.11 7.64
N GLY A 146 6.69 -17.08 8.88
CA GLY A 146 7.16 -17.93 9.97
C GLY A 146 7.03 -19.43 9.68
N GLN A 147 7.94 -20.21 10.24
CA GLN A 147 7.97 -21.66 10.17
C GLN A 147 8.09 -22.24 11.58
N PRO A 148 7.56 -23.45 11.86
CA PRO A 148 6.79 -24.30 10.93
C PRO A 148 5.36 -23.82 10.70
N LYS A 149 4.78 -24.16 9.54
CA LYS A 149 3.35 -23.97 9.26
C LYS A 149 2.83 -25.14 8.45
N GLY A 150 1.57 -25.51 8.65
CA GLY A 150 1.01 -26.64 7.93
C GLY A 150 -0.27 -27.20 8.55
N ARG A 151 -0.58 -28.43 8.09
CA ARG A 151 -1.68 -29.24 8.60
C ARG A 151 -1.18 -30.63 8.95
N GLU A 152 -1.67 -31.19 10.04
CA GLU A 152 -1.33 -32.53 10.53
C GLU A 152 -2.59 -33.22 11.08
N GLY A 153 -2.57 -34.57 11.12
CA GLY A 153 -3.67 -35.39 11.63
C GLY A 153 -4.72 -35.70 10.57
N GLU A 154 -5.73 -36.50 10.98
CA GLU A 154 -6.81 -36.96 10.12
C GLU A 154 -8.18 -36.79 10.82
N GLY A 155 -9.25 -36.60 10.03
CA GLY A 155 -10.61 -36.46 10.52
C GLY A 155 -10.76 -35.32 11.56
N ALA A 156 -11.39 -35.60 12.68
CA ALA A 156 -11.60 -34.62 13.74
C ALA A 156 -10.33 -34.22 14.52
N GLN A 157 -9.21 -34.92 14.31
CA GLN A 157 -7.91 -34.60 14.91
C GLN A 157 -7.02 -33.79 13.97
N THR A 158 -7.52 -33.41 12.79
CA THR A 158 -6.80 -32.51 11.91
C THR A 158 -6.57 -31.18 12.60
N LYS A 159 -5.30 -30.76 12.70
CA LYS A 159 -4.88 -29.43 13.18
C LYS A 159 -4.18 -28.65 12.07
N ALA A 160 -4.34 -27.34 12.07
CA ALA A 160 -3.57 -26.43 11.25
C ALA A 160 -2.83 -25.44 12.16
N PHE A 161 -1.65 -25.04 11.77
CA PHE A 161 -0.83 -24.10 12.55
C PHE A 161 0.01 -23.20 11.64
N ASP A 162 0.15 -21.95 12.06
CA ASP A 162 1.06 -20.96 11.53
C ASP A 162 1.89 -20.40 12.68
N THR A 163 3.15 -20.10 12.44
CA THR A 163 4.07 -19.60 13.48
C THR A 163 4.37 -18.13 13.26
N GLU A 164 4.09 -17.30 14.27
CA GLU A 164 4.52 -15.90 14.26
C GLU A 164 5.96 -15.81 14.79
N VAL A 165 6.89 -15.38 13.94
CA VAL A 165 8.32 -15.23 14.26
C VAL A 165 8.79 -13.87 13.84
N TYR A 166 9.43 -13.16 14.78
CA TYR A 166 10.21 -11.96 14.53
C TYR A 166 11.59 -12.07 15.15
N TYR A 167 12.60 -11.69 14.38
CA TYR A 167 13.92 -11.45 14.90
C TYR A 167 14.05 -9.98 15.31
N LYS A 168 14.88 -9.73 16.34
CA LYS A 168 15.09 -8.35 16.84
C LYS A 168 15.53 -7.39 15.73
N TYR A 169 16.43 -7.79 14.82
CA TYR A 169 16.89 -6.96 13.70
C TYR A 169 15.76 -6.56 12.72
N GLU A 170 14.75 -7.42 12.54
CA GLU A 170 13.60 -7.13 11.69
C GLU A 170 12.73 -6.02 12.30
N ILE A 171 12.58 -6.08 13.62
CA ILE A 171 11.83 -5.07 14.37
C ILE A 171 12.63 -3.75 14.43
N GLU A 172 13.94 -3.80 14.67
CA GLU A 172 14.81 -2.62 14.69
C GLU A 172 14.72 -1.83 13.38
N ARG A 173 14.92 -2.50 12.23
CA ARG A 173 14.91 -1.82 10.93
C ARG A 173 13.57 -1.16 10.60
N ILE A 174 12.44 -1.82 10.91
CA ILE A 174 11.13 -1.23 10.65
C ILE A 174 10.80 -0.13 11.65
N ALA A 175 11.27 -0.24 12.90
CA ALA A 175 11.12 0.81 13.89
C ALA A 175 11.86 2.08 13.47
N HIS A 176 13.11 1.99 13.03
CA HIS A 176 13.85 3.13 12.48
C HIS A 176 13.10 3.79 11.31
N ALA A 177 12.60 3.00 10.36
CA ALA A 177 11.81 3.53 9.24
C ALA A 177 10.54 4.29 9.71
N ALA A 178 9.86 3.78 10.74
CA ALA A 178 8.67 4.41 11.30
C ALA A 178 9.01 5.69 12.09
N PHE A 179 10.08 5.69 12.87
CA PHE A 179 10.54 6.89 13.56
C PHE A 179 11.02 7.97 12.57
N ASP A 180 11.74 7.61 11.52
CA ASP A 180 12.13 8.53 10.44
C ASP A 180 10.91 9.13 9.72
N ALA A 181 9.86 8.34 9.50
CA ALA A 181 8.60 8.86 8.99
C ALA A 181 7.95 9.83 9.98
N ALA A 182 7.93 9.52 11.28
CA ALA A 182 7.35 10.37 12.30
C ALA A 182 8.08 11.72 12.47
N THR A 183 9.42 11.73 12.34
CA THR A 183 10.22 12.99 12.40
C THR A 183 9.80 14.01 11.35
N LYS A 184 9.36 13.52 10.18
CA LYS A 184 8.90 14.34 9.03
C LYS A 184 7.42 14.70 9.09
N ARG A 185 6.70 14.20 10.11
CA ARG A 185 5.27 14.40 10.32
C ARG A 185 5.01 15.11 11.67
N ARG A 186 3.95 14.72 12.38
CA ARG A 186 3.56 15.33 13.65
C ARG A 186 4.35 14.86 14.88
N LYS A 187 5.40 14.04 14.65
CA LYS A 187 6.29 13.50 15.69
C LYS A 187 5.58 12.64 16.74
N HIS A 188 4.58 11.88 16.30
CA HIS A 188 3.87 10.94 17.14
C HIS A 188 3.86 9.56 16.48
N LEU A 189 4.40 8.56 17.18
CA LEU A 189 4.44 7.17 16.73
C LEU A 189 3.65 6.29 17.69
N THR A 190 2.65 5.60 17.15
CA THR A 190 1.86 4.60 17.88
C THR A 190 2.30 3.21 17.45
N SER A 191 2.97 2.47 18.33
CA SER A 191 3.37 1.08 18.09
C SER A 191 2.24 0.14 18.48
N VAL A 192 1.78 -0.65 17.53
CA VAL A 192 0.65 -1.57 17.68
C VAL A 192 1.15 -2.99 17.92
N ASP A 193 0.69 -3.62 19.01
CA ASP A 193 1.10 -4.96 19.40
C ASP A 193 0.00 -5.76 20.12
N LYS A 194 0.29 -6.96 20.58
CA LYS A 194 -0.51 -7.79 21.48
C LYS A 194 0.35 -8.34 22.61
N ALA A 195 1.19 -7.49 23.21
CA ALA A 195 2.20 -7.86 24.20
C ALA A 195 1.62 -8.46 25.50
N ASN A 196 0.33 -8.29 25.75
CA ASN A 196 -0.35 -8.95 26.89
C ASN A 196 -0.56 -10.45 26.67
N VAL A 197 -0.34 -10.99 25.43
CA VAL A 197 -0.59 -12.40 25.09
C VAL A 197 0.58 -13.04 24.33
N LEU A 198 1.17 -12.33 23.35
CA LEU A 198 2.09 -12.90 22.37
C LEU A 198 3.55 -12.57 22.69
N GLN A 199 4.43 -13.60 22.67
CA GLN A 199 5.86 -13.43 22.91
C GLN A 199 6.53 -12.58 21.83
N ALA A 200 6.15 -12.76 20.56
CA ALA A 200 6.63 -11.93 19.46
C ALA A 200 6.29 -10.44 19.66
N SER A 201 5.10 -10.14 20.19
CA SER A 201 4.69 -8.77 20.52
C SER A 201 5.40 -8.19 21.75
N ILE A 202 5.81 -9.02 22.71
CA ILE A 202 6.66 -8.57 23.84
C ILE A 202 8.01 -8.11 23.29
N LEU A 203 8.67 -8.95 22.48
CA LEU A 203 9.95 -8.58 21.83
C LEU A 203 9.79 -7.32 20.96
N TRP A 204 8.67 -7.22 20.23
CA TRP A 204 8.34 -6.03 19.43
C TRP A 204 8.34 -4.76 20.27
N ARG A 205 7.57 -4.75 21.36
CA ARG A 205 7.45 -3.60 22.27
C ARG A 205 8.79 -3.22 22.91
N GLU A 206 9.54 -4.19 23.39
CA GLU A 206 10.86 -3.99 23.99
C GLU A 206 11.82 -3.35 22.97
N THR A 207 11.89 -3.88 21.76
CA THR A 207 12.78 -3.40 20.70
C THR A 207 12.39 -2.00 20.23
N VAL A 208 11.11 -1.73 19.99
CA VAL A 208 10.63 -0.39 19.60
C VAL A 208 10.92 0.64 20.69
N THR A 209 10.79 0.26 21.97
CA THR A 209 11.13 1.13 23.11
C THR A 209 12.64 1.41 23.18
N GLU A 210 13.48 0.45 22.79
CA GLU A 210 14.92 0.65 22.72
C GLU A 210 15.31 1.63 21.60
N VAL A 211 14.77 1.43 20.40
CA VAL A 211 15.00 2.31 19.23
C VAL A 211 14.50 3.73 19.49
N ALA A 212 13.41 3.91 20.23
CA ALA A 212 12.87 5.23 20.57
C ALA A 212 13.89 6.16 21.26
N LYS A 213 14.93 5.61 21.92
CA LYS A 213 15.97 6.41 22.58
C LYS A 213 16.82 7.22 21.59
N ASP A 214 16.86 6.78 20.32
CA ASP A 214 17.59 7.47 19.24
C ASP A 214 16.78 8.62 18.64
N TYR A 215 15.47 8.72 19.00
CA TYR A 215 14.53 9.71 18.47
C TYR A 215 13.80 10.50 19.58
N PRO A 216 14.54 11.25 20.42
CA PRO A 216 13.99 11.90 21.61
C PRO A 216 12.92 12.96 21.29
N GLU A 217 12.84 13.43 20.05
CA GLU A 217 11.82 14.39 19.59
C GLU A 217 10.49 13.74 19.18
N VAL A 218 10.42 12.40 19.07
CA VAL A 218 9.21 11.67 18.69
C VAL A 218 8.56 11.09 19.94
N THR A 219 7.29 11.38 20.14
CA THR A 219 6.49 10.75 21.20
C THR A 219 6.11 9.32 20.79
N LEU A 220 6.51 8.34 21.59
CA LEU A 220 6.13 6.94 21.41
C LEU A 220 4.96 6.58 22.32
N GLU A 221 3.93 5.97 21.75
CA GLU A 221 2.83 5.33 22.46
C GLU A 221 2.73 3.86 22.04
N HIS A 222 2.42 2.95 22.98
CA HIS A 222 2.11 1.56 22.68
C HIS A 222 0.62 1.29 22.88
N ILE A 223 0.00 0.65 21.91
CA ILE A 223 -1.42 0.30 21.96
C ILE A 223 -1.62 -1.17 21.55
N TYR A 224 -2.54 -1.87 22.23
CA TYR A 224 -2.94 -3.19 21.77
C TYR A 224 -3.78 -3.10 20.51
N ILE A 225 -3.61 -4.06 19.60
CA ILE A 225 -4.31 -4.10 18.30
C ILE A 225 -5.82 -3.96 18.44
N ASP A 226 -6.45 -4.64 19.40
CA ASP A 226 -7.89 -4.55 19.64
C ASP A 226 -8.34 -3.14 20.08
N ASN A 227 -7.51 -2.42 20.85
CA ASN A 227 -7.79 -1.04 21.18
C ASN A 227 -7.49 -0.09 19.99
N ALA A 228 -6.46 -0.37 19.18
CA ALA A 228 -6.14 0.44 18.01
C ALA A 228 -7.29 0.48 17.02
N THR A 229 -7.92 -0.67 16.71
CA THR A 229 -9.10 -0.74 15.83
C THR A 229 -10.28 0.06 16.40
N MET A 230 -10.53 -0.01 17.71
CA MET A 230 -11.55 0.82 18.34
C MET A 230 -11.25 2.33 18.25
N GLN A 231 -9.98 2.73 18.42
CA GLN A 231 -9.59 4.14 18.37
C GLN A 231 -9.61 4.69 16.94
N LEU A 232 -9.34 3.87 15.90
CA LEU A 232 -9.50 4.26 14.50
C LEU A 232 -10.93 4.71 14.19
N ILE A 233 -11.93 4.08 14.79
CA ILE A 233 -13.34 4.46 14.62
C ILE A 233 -13.71 5.67 15.50
N LYS A 234 -13.13 5.77 16.70
CA LYS A 234 -13.53 6.76 17.71
C LYS A 234 -12.81 8.09 17.59
N ALA A 235 -11.53 8.06 17.25
CA ALA A 235 -10.63 9.23 17.24
C ALA A 235 -9.47 9.05 16.23
N PRO A 236 -9.76 8.85 14.92
CA PRO A 236 -8.71 8.61 13.91
C PRO A 236 -7.72 9.78 13.82
N GLU A 237 -8.15 10.99 14.16
CA GLU A 237 -7.31 12.19 14.17
C GLU A 237 -6.16 12.13 15.19
N SER A 238 -6.21 11.22 16.17
CA SER A 238 -5.14 11.04 17.16
C SER A 238 -3.91 10.33 16.61
N PHE A 239 -4.05 9.58 15.51
CA PHE A 239 -2.96 8.82 14.92
C PHE A 239 -2.17 9.65 13.90
N ASP A 240 -0.84 9.52 13.95
CA ASP A 240 0.09 10.10 12.96
C ASP A 240 0.83 8.98 12.22
N VAL A 241 1.71 8.26 12.90
CA VAL A 241 2.39 7.08 12.37
C VAL A 241 2.01 5.86 13.20
N LEU A 242 1.46 4.83 12.56
CA LEU A 242 1.17 3.55 13.20
C LEU A 242 2.21 2.52 12.75
N LEU A 243 3.02 2.06 13.69
CA LEU A 243 4.01 1.00 13.45
C LEU A 243 3.41 -0.36 13.79
N CYS A 244 3.36 -1.27 12.85
CA CYS A 244 2.65 -2.54 12.97
C CYS A 244 3.47 -3.72 12.45
N SER A 245 3.29 -4.89 13.11
CA SER A 245 3.70 -6.18 12.55
C SER A 245 2.94 -6.50 11.25
N ASN A 246 3.36 -7.55 10.54
CA ASN A 246 2.81 -7.88 9.23
C ASN A 246 1.28 -8.03 9.24
N ILE A 247 0.74 -8.93 10.07
CA ILE A 247 -0.71 -9.18 10.10
C ILE A 247 -1.49 -8.00 10.70
N PHE A 248 -0.98 -7.36 11.75
CA PHE A 248 -1.69 -6.23 12.36
C PHE A 248 -1.70 -5.01 11.44
N GLY A 249 -0.61 -4.79 10.69
CA GLY A 249 -0.53 -3.74 9.69
C GLY A 249 -1.47 -3.95 8.52
N ASP A 250 -1.70 -5.21 8.10
CA ASP A 250 -2.68 -5.54 7.08
C ASP A 250 -4.10 -5.16 7.51
N ILE A 251 -4.51 -5.65 8.69
CA ILE A 251 -5.85 -5.41 9.22
C ILE A 251 -6.12 -3.91 9.46
N ILE A 252 -5.18 -3.22 10.13
CA ILE A 252 -5.33 -1.78 10.44
C ILE A 252 -5.36 -0.92 9.17
N SER A 253 -4.53 -1.23 8.18
CA SER A 253 -4.51 -0.43 6.96
C SER A 253 -5.76 -0.60 6.11
N ASP A 254 -6.36 -1.79 6.10
CA ASP A 254 -7.63 -2.03 5.41
C ASP A 254 -8.79 -1.31 6.11
N GLU A 255 -8.81 -1.32 7.46
CA GLU A 255 -9.76 -0.50 8.23
C GLU A 255 -9.55 1.00 7.96
N ALA A 256 -8.29 1.45 7.99
CA ALA A 256 -7.94 2.84 7.69
C ALA A 256 -8.35 3.25 6.26
N ALA A 257 -8.25 2.34 5.29
CA ALA A 257 -8.75 2.56 3.93
C ALA A 257 -10.27 2.83 3.92
N MET A 258 -11.03 1.99 4.60
CA MET A 258 -12.49 2.12 4.62
C MET A 258 -12.97 3.41 5.27
N ILE A 259 -12.31 3.90 6.31
CA ILE A 259 -12.69 5.17 6.93
C ILE A 259 -12.32 6.40 6.08
N THR A 260 -11.50 6.28 5.04
CA THR A 260 -11.29 7.37 4.04
C THR A 260 -12.46 7.51 3.06
N GLY A 261 -13.37 6.53 3.01
CA GLY A 261 -14.54 6.50 2.15
C GLY A 261 -14.44 5.54 0.96
N SER A 262 -13.25 5.15 0.53
CA SER A 262 -13.05 4.18 -0.55
C SER A 262 -11.66 3.55 -0.52
N MET A 263 -11.58 2.25 -0.81
CA MET A 263 -10.31 1.55 -1.04
C MET A 263 -9.52 2.10 -2.25
N GLY A 264 -10.21 2.71 -3.21
CA GLY A 264 -9.61 3.39 -4.36
C GLY A 264 -8.82 4.66 -4.01
N MET A 265 -8.79 5.03 -2.72
CA MET A 265 -8.04 6.18 -2.20
C MET A 265 -6.76 5.79 -1.46
N LEU A 266 -6.45 4.50 -1.32
CA LEU A 266 -5.32 4.03 -0.51
C LEU A 266 -4.12 3.62 -1.38
N PRO A 267 -3.10 4.49 -1.53
CA PRO A 267 -1.84 4.11 -2.16
C PRO A 267 -0.98 3.26 -1.23
N SER A 268 0.00 2.57 -1.78
CA SER A 268 1.04 1.95 -0.97
C SER A 268 2.41 1.94 -1.63
N ALA A 269 3.45 1.87 -0.80
CA ALA A 269 4.84 1.70 -1.19
C ALA A 269 5.44 0.57 -0.35
N SER A 270 6.09 -0.38 -0.99
CA SER A 270 6.89 -1.42 -0.34
C SER A 270 8.36 -1.15 -0.66
N LEU A 271 9.17 -0.88 0.36
CA LEU A 271 10.53 -0.36 0.24
C LEU A 271 11.56 -1.31 0.85
N ASN A 272 12.77 -1.32 0.28
CA ASN A 272 13.95 -1.91 0.90
C ASN A 272 14.86 -0.83 1.51
N GLU A 273 15.99 -1.26 2.10
CA GLU A 273 16.96 -0.35 2.73
C GLU A 273 17.69 0.57 1.73
N GLU A 274 17.75 0.17 0.46
CA GLU A 274 18.47 0.89 -0.60
C GLU A 274 17.59 1.93 -1.32
N GLY A 275 16.30 2.03 -0.94
CA GLY A 275 15.33 2.92 -1.58
C GLY A 275 14.68 2.35 -2.84
N PHE A 276 14.98 1.10 -3.21
CA PHE A 276 14.21 0.41 -4.25
C PHE A 276 12.81 0.09 -3.73
N GLY A 277 11.79 0.30 -4.57
CA GLY A 277 10.40 0.12 -4.14
C GLY A 277 9.50 -0.52 -5.18
N LEU A 278 8.43 -1.17 -4.66
CA LEU A 278 7.27 -1.62 -5.39
C LEU A 278 6.08 -0.78 -4.94
N TYR A 279 5.39 -0.16 -5.89
CA TYR A 279 4.32 0.81 -5.68
C TYR A 279 3.03 0.30 -6.28
N GLU A 280 2.03 0.07 -5.43
CA GLU A 280 0.76 -0.53 -5.79
C GLU A 280 -0.40 0.06 -4.99
N PRO A 281 -1.63 0.15 -5.52
CA PRO A 281 -2.79 0.45 -4.69
C PRO A 281 -3.02 -0.69 -3.70
N ALA A 282 -3.46 -0.36 -2.48
CA ALA A 282 -3.74 -1.38 -1.46
C ALA A 282 -5.02 -2.18 -1.73
N GLY A 283 -5.86 -1.72 -2.65
CA GLY A 283 -7.06 -2.43 -3.11
C GLY A 283 -6.74 -3.66 -3.97
N GLY A 284 -7.69 -4.58 -4.06
CA GLY A 284 -7.57 -5.77 -4.91
C GLY A 284 -7.84 -5.51 -6.38
N SER A 285 -7.89 -6.59 -7.17
CA SER A 285 -8.11 -6.56 -8.63
C SER A 285 -9.56 -6.23 -9.07
N ALA A 286 -10.53 -6.23 -8.14
CA ALA A 286 -11.94 -5.92 -8.37
C ALA A 286 -12.50 -6.51 -9.69
N PRO A 287 -12.49 -7.85 -9.84
CA PRO A 287 -12.80 -8.51 -11.11
C PRO A 287 -14.23 -8.27 -11.60
N ASP A 288 -15.14 -7.90 -10.70
CA ASP A 288 -16.54 -7.59 -10.98
C ASP A 288 -16.73 -6.28 -11.76
N ILE A 289 -15.80 -5.34 -11.65
CA ILE A 289 -15.83 -4.05 -12.36
C ILE A 289 -14.74 -3.92 -13.42
N ALA A 290 -13.87 -4.90 -13.57
CA ALA A 290 -12.77 -4.90 -14.54
C ALA A 290 -13.28 -4.67 -15.98
N GLY A 291 -12.61 -3.77 -16.71
CA GLY A 291 -12.94 -3.43 -18.11
C GLY A 291 -14.18 -2.56 -18.28
N LYS A 292 -14.84 -2.13 -17.19
CA LYS A 292 -16.01 -1.25 -17.27
C LYS A 292 -15.66 0.24 -17.28
N GLY A 293 -14.42 0.61 -17.07
CA GLY A 293 -13.95 2.00 -17.05
C GLY A 293 -14.53 2.84 -15.90
N ILE A 294 -14.89 2.20 -14.79
CA ILE A 294 -15.50 2.85 -13.61
C ILE A 294 -14.64 2.78 -12.35
N ALA A 295 -13.52 2.09 -12.41
CA ALA A 295 -12.60 1.96 -11.27
C ALA A 295 -11.98 3.32 -10.92
N ASN A 296 -11.79 3.58 -9.63
CA ASN A 296 -11.11 4.77 -9.14
C ASN A 296 -9.57 4.63 -9.34
N PRO A 297 -8.91 5.47 -10.16
CA PRO A 297 -7.49 5.36 -10.43
C PRO A 297 -6.61 6.10 -9.41
N ILE A 298 -7.20 6.81 -8.44
CA ILE A 298 -6.48 7.74 -7.55
C ILE A 298 -5.42 7.00 -6.71
N ALA A 299 -5.74 5.83 -6.16
CA ALA A 299 -4.76 5.06 -5.39
C ALA A 299 -3.52 4.67 -6.22
N GLN A 300 -3.70 4.29 -7.49
CA GLN A 300 -2.58 3.98 -8.40
C GLN A 300 -1.78 5.23 -8.74
N ILE A 301 -2.44 6.36 -8.98
CA ILE A 301 -1.80 7.66 -9.25
C ILE A 301 -1.01 8.13 -8.03
N LEU A 302 -1.55 8.01 -6.83
CA LEU A 302 -0.86 8.35 -5.59
C LEU A 302 0.28 7.37 -5.27
N SER A 303 0.15 6.08 -5.61
CA SER A 303 1.26 5.12 -5.52
C SER A 303 2.41 5.53 -6.46
N ALA A 304 2.10 6.02 -7.65
CA ALA A 304 3.10 6.57 -8.56
C ALA A 304 3.75 7.86 -7.99
N ALA A 305 3.01 8.71 -7.30
CA ALA A 305 3.58 9.86 -6.58
C ALA A 305 4.54 9.41 -5.46
N MET A 306 4.18 8.36 -4.71
CA MET A 306 5.08 7.76 -3.71
C MET A 306 6.38 7.23 -4.35
N MET A 307 6.32 6.65 -5.55
CA MET A 307 7.52 6.23 -6.31
C MET A 307 8.45 7.42 -6.58
N LEU A 308 7.92 8.53 -7.05
CA LEU A 308 8.70 9.74 -7.29
C LEU A 308 9.36 10.24 -6.01
N ARG A 309 8.65 10.20 -4.88
CA ARG A 309 9.12 10.67 -3.58
C ARG A 309 10.18 9.77 -2.98
N TYR A 310 9.88 8.46 -2.86
CA TYR A 310 10.70 7.55 -2.05
C TYR A 310 11.86 6.92 -2.82
N SER A 311 11.68 6.52 -4.09
CA SER A 311 12.78 5.96 -4.89
C SER A 311 13.62 7.02 -5.59
N PHE A 312 13.02 8.14 -6.01
CA PHE A 312 13.72 9.12 -6.86
C PHE A 312 14.01 10.45 -6.19
N ASN A 313 13.52 10.69 -4.98
CA ASN A 313 13.64 11.96 -4.24
C ASN A 313 13.10 13.18 -5.02
N LEU A 314 12.14 12.97 -5.92
CA LEU A 314 11.46 14.00 -6.72
C LEU A 314 10.24 14.54 -5.95
N ASN A 315 10.49 15.15 -4.77
CA ASN A 315 9.45 15.57 -3.84
C ASN A 315 8.47 16.58 -4.47
N ASP A 316 8.99 17.60 -5.17
CA ASP A 316 8.14 18.65 -5.79
C ASP A 316 7.20 18.07 -6.85
N ALA A 317 7.65 17.04 -7.59
CA ALA A 317 6.83 16.34 -8.58
C ALA A 317 5.75 15.49 -7.90
N ALA A 318 6.08 14.82 -6.81
CA ALA A 318 5.11 14.06 -6.01
C ALA A 318 4.05 14.99 -5.39
N ASP A 319 4.48 16.10 -4.78
CA ASP A 319 3.57 17.12 -4.22
C ASP A 319 2.62 17.69 -5.28
N ALA A 320 3.10 17.91 -6.50
CA ALA A 320 2.27 18.40 -7.60
C ALA A 320 1.16 17.40 -7.97
N ILE A 321 1.43 16.10 -7.97
CA ILE A 321 0.41 15.06 -8.21
C ILE A 321 -0.60 15.04 -7.05
N GLU A 322 -0.15 15.02 -5.79
CA GLU A 322 -1.00 14.98 -4.62
C GLU A 322 -1.92 16.22 -4.57
N ASN A 323 -1.38 17.40 -4.85
CA ASN A 323 -2.15 18.65 -4.94
C ASN A 323 -3.16 18.64 -6.10
N ALA A 324 -2.82 18.04 -7.25
CA ALA A 324 -3.75 17.89 -8.37
C ALA A 324 -4.93 16.98 -8.01
N VAL A 325 -4.67 15.86 -7.35
CA VAL A 325 -5.73 14.97 -6.82
C VAL A 325 -6.64 15.73 -5.87
N GLN A 326 -6.08 16.45 -4.89
CA GLN A 326 -6.88 17.22 -3.93
C GLN A 326 -7.74 18.28 -4.63
N LYS A 327 -7.19 18.99 -5.61
CA LYS A 327 -7.89 20.01 -6.39
C LYS A 327 -9.06 19.43 -7.19
N VAL A 328 -8.87 18.28 -7.85
CA VAL A 328 -9.92 17.60 -8.62
C VAL A 328 -11.05 17.14 -7.70
N LEU A 329 -10.72 16.54 -6.55
CA LEU A 329 -11.71 16.14 -5.55
C LEU A 329 -12.45 17.32 -4.93
N ALA A 330 -11.75 18.43 -4.63
CA ALA A 330 -12.37 19.66 -4.10
C ALA A 330 -13.32 20.31 -5.09
N ASN A 331 -13.08 20.16 -6.42
CA ASN A 331 -13.97 20.64 -7.48
C ASN A 331 -15.21 19.74 -7.68
N GLY A 332 -15.34 18.64 -6.92
CA GLY A 332 -16.51 17.77 -6.94
C GLY A 332 -16.46 16.62 -7.94
N HIS A 333 -15.35 16.44 -8.67
CA HIS A 333 -15.20 15.28 -9.56
C HIS A 333 -14.91 14.01 -8.76
N ARG A 334 -15.68 12.96 -8.96
CA ARG A 334 -15.63 11.70 -8.22
C ARG A 334 -15.99 10.52 -9.11
N THR A 335 -15.30 9.40 -8.91
CA THR A 335 -15.66 8.10 -9.47
C THR A 335 -16.86 7.49 -8.71
N GLY A 336 -17.44 6.42 -9.24
CA GLY A 336 -18.69 5.86 -8.72
C GLY A 336 -18.64 5.39 -7.26
N ASP A 337 -17.48 5.02 -6.76
CA ASP A 337 -17.24 4.62 -5.35
C ASP A 337 -17.34 5.80 -4.35
N LEU A 338 -17.16 7.03 -4.84
CA LEU A 338 -17.24 8.28 -4.09
C LEU A 338 -18.32 9.24 -4.66
N ALA A 339 -19.22 8.75 -5.53
CA ALA A 339 -20.26 9.58 -6.11
C ALA A 339 -21.43 9.73 -5.15
N ASP A 340 -22.00 10.93 -5.17
CA ASP A 340 -23.28 11.26 -4.56
C ASP A 340 -24.37 11.41 -5.66
N ASP A 341 -25.25 12.38 -5.52
CA ASP A 341 -26.28 12.71 -6.51
C ASP A 341 -25.72 13.27 -7.84
N SER A 342 -24.41 13.56 -7.91
CA SER A 342 -23.73 13.98 -9.13
C SER A 342 -23.38 12.77 -10.00
N ALA A 343 -23.37 12.95 -11.32
CA ALA A 343 -22.92 11.90 -12.24
C ALA A 343 -21.43 11.60 -11.99
N PRO A 344 -21.07 10.33 -11.77
CA PRO A 344 -19.68 9.96 -11.58
C PRO A 344 -18.86 10.14 -12.86
N VAL A 345 -17.59 10.48 -12.72
CA VAL A 345 -16.64 10.45 -13.83
C VAL A 345 -16.08 9.02 -14.02
N SER A 346 -15.71 8.68 -15.24
CA SER A 346 -15.05 7.41 -15.56
C SER A 346 -13.61 7.39 -15.06
N THR A 347 -12.99 6.19 -15.04
CA THR A 347 -11.57 5.99 -14.76
C THR A 347 -10.69 6.91 -15.62
N ALA A 348 -10.95 6.93 -16.93
CA ALA A 348 -10.19 7.72 -17.91
C ALA A 348 -10.36 9.24 -17.73
N GLU A 349 -11.58 9.69 -17.42
CA GLU A 349 -11.85 11.11 -17.15
C GLU A 349 -11.15 11.56 -15.86
N MET A 350 -11.18 10.75 -14.79
CA MET A 350 -10.50 11.08 -13.53
C MET A 350 -9.01 11.27 -13.77
N GLY A 351 -8.34 10.35 -14.47
CA GLY A 351 -6.92 10.47 -14.80
C GLY A 351 -6.61 11.70 -15.65
N THR A 352 -7.48 12.03 -16.60
CA THR A 352 -7.34 13.23 -17.45
C THR A 352 -7.46 14.51 -16.64
N LEU A 353 -8.49 14.61 -15.77
CA LEU A 353 -8.70 15.77 -14.89
C LEU A 353 -7.50 15.99 -13.95
N ILE A 354 -6.94 14.92 -13.41
CA ILE A 354 -5.74 15.03 -12.55
C ILE A 354 -4.53 15.50 -13.38
N ALA A 355 -4.31 14.93 -14.57
CA ALA A 355 -3.20 15.35 -15.43
C ALA A 355 -3.32 16.83 -15.90
N GLU A 356 -4.52 17.32 -16.14
CA GLU A 356 -4.78 18.72 -16.50
C GLU A 356 -4.65 19.68 -15.30
N ALA A 357 -4.83 19.17 -14.08
CA ALA A 357 -4.69 19.98 -12.85
C ALA A 357 -3.23 20.19 -12.41
N ILE A 358 -2.27 19.40 -12.97
CA ILE A 358 -0.82 19.54 -12.81
C ILE A 358 -0.31 20.77 -13.58
#